data_57b1999255f3067a057e2d058e5501ab
#
_entry.id   57b1999255f3067a057e2d058e5501ab
#
_cell.length_a   1.000
_cell.length_b   1.000
_cell.length_c   1.000
_cell.angle_alpha   90.00
_cell.angle_beta   90.00
_cell.angle_gamma   90.00
#
_symmetry.space_group_name_H-M   'P 1'
#
loop_
_entity.id
_entity.type
_entity.pdbx_description
1 polymer ?
#
loop_
_entity_poly.entity_id
_entity_poly.type
_entity_poly.pdbx_seq_one_letter_code
_entity_poly.pdbx_strand_id
1 'polypeptide(L)'
;MPFKVFLYSGSKENEITMGHQFVLLISARIFCIGTVGFLIRKNPLIMFMSVELMLNSVNFLLIGYSSFQNSMDGQIFALMIMTVAAAEVVVGLAIILTIFRTRHDMDVDHINTLKG
;
A
#
# COMPACT_ATOMS: atom_id res chain seq x y z
N MET A 1 45.26 -11.42 7.50
CA MET A 1 44.63 -12.13 8.60
C MET A 1 43.25 -12.66 8.19
N PRO A 2 43.17 -13.89 7.68
CA PRO A 2 41.96 -14.40 7.10
C PRO A 2 40.82 -14.61 8.10
N PHE A 3 41.13 -14.83 9.38
CA PHE A 3 40.14 -15.07 10.42
C PHE A 3 39.28 -13.83 10.75
N LYS A 4 39.89 -12.66 10.85
CA LYS A 4 39.15 -11.40 11.09
C LYS A 4 38.27 -11.01 9.91
N VAL A 5 38.74 -11.22 8.69
CA VAL A 5 37.96 -11.00 7.47
C VAL A 5 36.77 -11.96 7.41
N PHE A 6 36.95 -13.21 7.77
CA PHE A 6 35.90 -14.22 7.84
C PHE A 6 34.81 -13.86 8.86
N LEU A 7 35.21 -13.46 10.08
CA LEU A 7 34.25 -13.02 11.11
C LEU A 7 33.50 -11.76 10.70
N TYR A 8 34.19 -10.81 10.10
CA TYR A 8 33.56 -9.57 9.61
C TYR A 8 32.57 -9.84 8.46
N SER A 9 32.95 -10.73 7.54
CA SER A 9 32.05 -11.16 6.45
C SER A 9 30.80 -11.84 6.98
N GLY A 10 30.96 -12.77 7.94
CA GLY A 10 29.82 -13.46 8.55
C GLY A 10 28.88 -12.53 9.30
N SER A 11 29.39 -11.52 10.00
CA SER A 11 28.57 -10.54 10.69
C SER A 11 27.77 -9.66 9.72
N LYS A 12 28.38 -9.25 8.61
CA LYS A 12 27.66 -8.48 7.56
C LYS A 12 26.55 -9.28 6.89
N GLU A 13 26.83 -10.54 6.57
CA GLU A 13 25.82 -11.42 5.98
C GLU A 13 24.62 -11.59 6.93
N ASN A 14 24.86 -11.75 8.22
CA ASN A 14 23.80 -11.85 9.21
C ASN A 14 22.98 -10.55 9.31
N GLU A 15 23.62 -9.39 9.32
CA GLU A 15 22.94 -8.09 9.35
C GLU A 15 22.06 -7.88 8.11
N ILE A 16 22.57 -8.21 6.92
CA ILE A 16 21.83 -8.10 5.68
C ILE A 16 20.63 -9.06 5.69
N THR A 17 20.82 -10.29 6.12
CA THR A 17 19.75 -11.30 6.22
C THR A 17 18.66 -10.85 7.20
N MET A 18 19.05 -10.33 8.36
CA MET A 18 18.11 -9.80 9.35
C MET A 18 17.33 -8.60 8.80
N GLY A 19 18.01 -7.72 8.07
CA GLY A 19 17.36 -6.58 7.40
C GLY A 19 16.30 -7.01 6.38
N HIS A 20 16.61 -8.00 5.53
CA HIS A 20 15.67 -8.56 4.56
C HIS A 20 14.44 -9.17 5.24
N GLN A 21 14.64 -9.96 6.27
CA GLN A 21 13.55 -10.58 7.05
C GLN A 21 12.66 -9.52 7.71
N PHE A 22 13.26 -8.48 8.24
CA PHE A 22 12.54 -7.39 8.90
C PHE A 22 11.64 -6.64 7.92
N VAL A 23 12.16 -6.27 6.76
CA VAL A 23 11.39 -5.60 5.69
C VAL A 23 10.24 -6.49 5.21
N LEU A 24 10.52 -7.77 4.99
CA LEU A 24 9.51 -8.74 4.56
C LEU A 24 8.40 -8.90 5.59
N LEU A 25 8.74 -9.03 6.86
CA LEU A 25 7.76 -9.17 7.94
C LEU A 25 6.87 -7.94 8.09
N ILE A 26 7.44 -6.76 8.03
CA ILE A 26 6.67 -5.51 8.11
C ILE A 26 5.73 -5.38 6.91
N SER A 27 6.24 -5.59 5.69
CA SER A 27 5.43 -5.55 4.47
C SER A 27 4.28 -6.55 4.53
N ALA A 28 4.55 -7.78 4.93
CA ALA A 28 3.53 -8.81 5.06
C ALA A 28 2.44 -8.43 6.06
N ARG A 29 2.81 -7.87 7.20
CA ARG A 29 1.85 -7.40 8.22
C ARG A 29 0.96 -6.28 7.70
N ILE A 30 1.54 -5.28 7.07
CA ILE A 30 0.79 -4.16 6.49
C ILE A 30 -0.16 -4.66 5.40
N PHE A 31 0.31 -5.57 4.55
CA PHE A 31 -0.51 -6.20 3.52
C PHE A 31 -1.70 -6.97 4.11
N CYS A 32 -1.45 -7.77 5.14
CA CYS A 32 -2.51 -8.52 5.83
C CYS A 32 -3.55 -7.59 6.46
N ILE A 33 -3.12 -6.51 7.11
CA ILE A 33 -4.03 -5.51 7.69
C ILE A 33 -4.90 -4.88 6.59
N GLY A 34 -4.31 -4.51 5.46
CA GLY A 34 -5.04 -3.99 4.31
C GLY A 34 -6.06 -4.99 3.77
N THR A 35 -5.66 -6.26 3.63
CA THR A 35 -6.55 -7.34 3.14
C THR A 35 -7.73 -7.54 4.09
N VAL A 36 -7.48 -7.62 5.39
CA VAL A 36 -8.53 -7.76 6.41
C VAL A 36 -9.48 -6.57 6.38
N GLY A 37 -8.94 -5.35 6.29
CA GLY A 37 -9.75 -4.14 6.18
C GLY A 37 -10.65 -4.14 4.94
N PHE A 38 -10.12 -4.59 3.81
CA PHE A 38 -10.87 -4.72 2.56
C PHE A 38 -12.03 -5.72 2.67
N LEU A 39 -11.78 -6.87 3.31
CA LEU A 39 -12.79 -7.94 3.41
C LEU A 39 -13.89 -7.66 4.44
N ILE A 40 -13.55 -6.97 5.53
CA ILE A 40 -14.51 -6.74 6.64
C ILE A 40 -15.41 -5.55 6.36
N ARG A 41 -14.88 -4.48 5.76
CA ARG A 41 -15.61 -3.23 5.59
C ARG A 41 -16.34 -3.17 4.25
N LYS A 42 -17.60 -2.75 4.29
CA LYS A 42 -18.45 -2.58 3.09
C LYS A 42 -18.48 -1.14 2.58
N ASN A 43 -17.85 -0.21 3.30
CA ASN A 43 -17.79 1.19 2.87
C ASN A 43 -16.77 1.35 1.73
N PRO A 44 -17.17 1.88 0.56
CA PRO A 44 -16.26 2.03 -0.59
C PRO A 44 -15.00 2.85 -0.27
N LEU A 45 -15.12 3.88 0.58
CA LEU A 45 -13.98 4.70 0.98
C LEU A 45 -12.95 3.89 1.77
N ILE A 46 -13.41 3.08 2.73
CA ILE A 46 -12.53 2.23 3.54
C ILE A 46 -11.90 1.12 2.70
N MET A 47 -12.67 0.52 1.79
CA MET A 47 -12.15 -0.48 0.84
C MET A 47 -11.03 0.11 -0.01
N PHE A 48 -11.23 1.34 -0.49
CA PHE A 48 -10.26 2.06 -1.28
C PHE A 48 -8.96 2.33 -0.49
N MET A 49 -9.08 2.81 0.75
CA MET A 49 -7.95 3.01 1.64
C MET A 49 -7.21 1.70 1.96
N SER A 50 -7.94 0.60 2.06
CA SER A 50 -7.35 -0.73 2.28
C SER A 50 -6.49 -1.18 1.11
N VAL A 51 -6.95 -0.98 -0.12
CA VAL A 51 -6.18 -1.26 -1.34
C VAL A 51 -4.91 -0.38 -1.38
N GLU A 52 -5.03 0.90 -1.03
CA GLU A 52 -3.88 1.80 -0.93
C GLU A 52 -2.83 1.30 0.07
N LEU A 53 -3.29 0.81 1.23
CA LEU A 53 -2.40 0.25 2.24
C LEU A 53 -1.68 -1.00 1.72
N MET A 54 -2.36 -1.85 0.97
CA MET A 54 -1.77 -3.03 0.32
C MET A 54 -0.70 -2.63 -0.71
N LEU A 55 -0.97 -1.64 -1.55
CA LEU A 55 -0.01 -1.12 -2.52
C LEU A 55 1.21 -0.51 -1.84
N ASN A 56 1.01 0.25 -0.76
CA ASN A 56 2.10 0.81 0.02
C ASN A 56 2.99 -0.28 0.64
N SER A 57 2.43 -1.41 1.06
CA SER A 57 3.21 -2.52 1.59
C SER A 57 4.15 -3.12 0.54
N VAL A 58 3.67 -3.25 -0.69
CA VAL A 58 4.48 -3.71 -1.83
C VAL A 58 5.58 -2.72 -2.16
N ASN A 59 5.28 -1.42 -2.16
CA ASN A 59 6.26 -0.36 -2.37
C ASN A 59 7.37 -0.41 -1.31
N PHE A 60 7.00 -0.56 -0.06
CA PHE A 60 7.95 -0.69 1.03
C PHE A 60 8.89 -1.88 0.84
N LEU A 61 8.33 -3.01 0.41
CA LEU A 61 9.09 -4.21 0.10
C LEU A 61 10.10 -3.97 -1.04
N LEU A 62 9.64 -3.38 -2.15
CA LEU A 62 10.48 -3.12 -3.32
C LEU A 62 11.63 -2.16 -3.00
N ILE A 63 11.36 -1.09 -2.29
CA ILE A 63 12.38 -0.11 -1.88
C ILE A 63 13.39 -0.75 -0.94
N GLY A 64 12.91 -1.52 0.04
CA GLY A 64 13.77 -2.21 0.99
C GLY A 64 14.71 -3.19 0.31
N TYR A 65 14.20 -4.07 -0.55
CA TYR A 65 15.03 -5.03 -1.27
C TYR A 65 16.00 -4.36 -2.23
N SER A 66 15.56 -3.33 -2.93
CA SER A 66 16.40 -2.55 -3.83
C SER A 66 17.60 -1.92 -3.09
N SER A 67 17.35 -1.38 -1.91
CA SER A 67 18.39 -0.79 -1.07
C SER A 67 19.45 -1.82 -0.66
N PHE A 68 19.03 -3.03 -0.31
CA PHE A 68 19.97 -4.10 0.08
C PHE A 68 20.82 -4.63 -1.10
N GLN A 69 20.27 -4.61 -2.30
CA GLN A 69 20.95 -5.08 -3.51
C GLN A 69 21.78 -3.99 -4.19
N ASN A 70 21.75 -2.76 -3.68
CA ASN A 70 22.35 -1.59 -4.33
C ASN A 70 21.88 -1.42 -5.78
N SER A 71 20.63 -1.78 -6.06
CA SER A 71 19.99 -1.68 -7.38
C SER A 71 18.98 -0.54 -7.38
N MET A 72 18.89 0.17 -8.50
CA MET A 72 17.89 1.22 -8.69
C MET A 72 16.56 0.68 -9.22
N ASP A 73 16.54 -0.55 -9.69
CA ASP A 73 15.38 -1.13 -10.39
C ASP A 73 14.14 -1.18 -9.50
N GLY A 74 14.28 -1.66 -8.25
CA GLY A 74 13.17 -1.70 -7.31
C GLY A 74 12.63 -0.32 -6.94
N GLN A 75 13.49 0.70 -6.89
CA GLN A 75 13.09 2.07 -6.65
C GLN A 75 12.30 2.65 -7.83
N ILE A 76 12.72 2.35 -9.05
CA ILE A 76 12.00 2.76 -10.27
C ILE A 76 10.61 2.11 -10.30
N PHE A 77 10.51 0.81 -10.03
CA PHE A 77 9.22 0.12 -9.93
C PHE A 77 8.33 0.70 -8.85
N ALA A 78 8.87 0.98 -7.67
CA ALA A 78 8.13 1.61 -6.58
C ALA A 78 7.58 2.98 -7.00
N LEU A 79 8.39 3.80 -7.70
CA LEU A 79 7.96 5.10 -8.21
C LEU A 79 6.81 4.94 -9.22
N MET A 80 6.90 3.97 -10.12
CA MET A 80 5.83 3.67 -11.08
C MET A 80 4.53 3.28 -10.36
N ILE A 81 4.61 2.39 -9.37
CA ILE A 81 3.44 1.96 -8.58
C ILE A 81 2.84 3.15 -7.83
N MET A 82 3.66 4.02 -7.23
CA MET A 82 3.20 5.22 -6.55
C MET A 82 2.48 6.19 -7.49
N THR A 83 2.96 6.33 -8.72
CA THR A 83 2.32 7.16 -9.74
C THR A 83 0.94 6.62 -10.13
N VAL A 84 0.84 5.31 -10.35
CA VAL A 84 -0.42 4.64 -10.65
C VAL A 84 -1.39 4.75 -9.47
N ALA A 85 -0.90 4.51 -8.25
CA ALA A 85 -1.69 4.63 -7.04
C ALA A 85 -2.24 6.05 -6.86
N ALA A 86 -1.43 7.07 -7.10
CA ALA A 86 -1.89 8.47 -7.04
C ALA A 86 -2.98 8.76 -8.08
N ALA A 87 -2.85 8.26 -9.30
CA ALA A 87 -3.88 8.38 -10.34
C ALA A 87 -5.17 7.66 -9.94
N GLU A 88 -5.08 6.47 -9.38
CA GLU A 88 -6.23 5.70 -8.90
C GLU A 88 -6.95 6.41 -7.75
N VAL A 89 -6.22 7.07 -6.84
CA VAL A 89 -6.80 7.87 -5.75
C VAL A 89 -7.70 8.96 -6.31
N VAL A 90 -7.22 9.72 -7.29
CA VAL A 90 -7.99 10.82 -7.88
C VAL A 90 -9.26 10.29 -8.56
N VAL A 91 -9.13 9.27 -9.39
CA VAL A 91 -10.26 8.67 -10.11
C VAL A 91 -11.24 7.99 -9.13
N GLY A 92 -10.72 7.22 -8.19
CA GLY A 92 -11.53 6.52 -7.19
C GLY A 92 -12.31 7.47 -6.31
N LEU A 93 -11.69 8.54 -5.80
CA LEU A 93 -12.39 9.56 -5.02
C LEU A 93 -13.43 10.29 -5.84
N ALA A 94 -13.15 10.62 -7.11
CA ALA A 94 -14.13 11.26 -7.99
C ALA A 94 -15.37 10.38 -8.18
N ILE A 95 -15.20 9.08 -8.38
CA ILE A 95 -16.29 8.11 -8.51
C ILE A 95 -17.09 8.03 -7.21
N ILE A 96 -16.42 7.90 -6.07
CA ILE A 96 -17.06 7.81 -4.76
C ILE A 96 -17.88 9.08 -4.47
N LEU A 97 -17.32 10.25 -4.71
CA LEU A 97 -18.01 11.53 -4.54
C LEU A 97 -19.23 11.64 -5.44
N THR A 98 -19.13 11.20 -6.69
CA THR A 98 -20.24 11.20 -7.63
C THR A 98 -21.38 10.31 -7.13
N ILE A 99 -21.07 9.11 -6.63
CA ILE A 99 -22.05 8.19 -6.07
C ILE A 99 -22.75 8.81 -4.86
N PHE A 100 -22.01 9.42 -3.94
CA PHE A 100 -22.61 10.07 -2.77
C PHE A 100 -23.49 11.26 -3.14
N ARG A 101 -23.06 12.08 -4.08
CA ARG A 101 -23.89 13.21 -4.57
C ARG A 101 -25.17 12.73 -5.22
N THR A 102 -25.10 11.74 -6.09
CA THR A 102 -26.27 11.17 -6.76
C THR A 102 -27.26 10.60 -5.74
N ARG A 103 -26.81 9.89 -4.72
CA ARG A 103 -27.67 9.38 -3.65
C ARG A 103 -28.32 10.50 -2.85
N HIS A 104 -27.56 11.53 -2.51
CA HIS A 104 -28.08 12.69 -1.77
C HIS A 104 -29.18 13.41 -2.57
N ASP A 105 -28.95 13.62 -3.85
CA ASP A 105 -29.94 14.26 -4.75
C ASP A 105 -31.20 13.42 -4.87
N MET A 106 -31.09 12.11 -5.00
CA MET A 106 -32.23 11.19 -5.04
C MET A 106 -33.02 11.21 -3.73
N ASP A 107 -32.36 11.24 -2.59
CA ASP A 107 -33.02 11.32 -1.29
C ASP A 107 -33.77 12.63 -1.11
N VAL A 108 -33.21 13.75 -1.54
CA VAL A 108 -33.85 15.07 -1.51
C VAL A 108 -35.11 15.11 -2.42
N ASP A 109 -35.00 14.59 -3.63
CA ASP A 109 -36.12 14.49 -4.56
C ASP A 109 -37.25 13.60 -4.01
N HIS A 110 -36.90 12.48 -3.36
CA HIS A 110 -37.87 11.62 -2.70
C HIS A 110 -38.62 12.35 -1.57
N ILE A 111 -37.90 13.11 -0.74
CA ILE A 111 -38.52 13.92 0.32
C ILE A 111 -39.46 15.00 -0.24
N ASN A 112 -39.06 15.68 -1.32
CA ASN A 112 -39.90 16.66 -2.00
C ASN A 112 -41.16 16.03 -2.58
N THR A 113 -41.08 14.84 -3.16
CA THR A 113 -42.23 14.10 -3.68
C THR A 113 -43.20 13.73 -2.57
N LEU A 114 -42.72 13.38 -1.39
CA LEU A 114 -43.55 13.06 -0.22
C LEU A 114 -44.24 14.32 0.36
N LYS A 115 -43.62 15.48 0.27
CA LYS A 115 -44.20 16.76 0.74
C LYS A 115 -45.21 17.36 -0.23
N GLY A 116 -45.07 17.07 -1.49
CA GLY A 116 -45.90 17.59 -2.56
C GLY A 116 -47.13 16.78 -2.80
#